data_060308995f8ce822d640da9a4ce06190
#
_entry.id   060308995f8ce822d640da9a4ce06190
#
_cell.length_a   1.000
_cell.length_b   1.000
_cell.length_c   1.000
_cell.angle_alpha   90.00
_cell.angle_beta   90.00
_cell.angle_gamma   90.00
#
_symmetry.space_group_name_H-M   'P 1'
#
loop_
_entity.id
_entity.type
_entity.pdbx_description
1 polymer ?
#
loop_
_entity_poly.entity_id
_entity_poly.type
_entity_poly.pdbx_seq_one_letter_code
_entity_poly.pdbx_strand_id
1 'polypeptide(L)'
;VASALRAVVAQRLVRRVCEHCACETAPDQGQATWLTMLSGEAPGQHVYRKGRGCQSCNFTGYAGRIGVYELLELDQPMMDALRRNDAEGFARAAREHEHYRPLALTALDYAREGITSVDEVLRLAEDLG
;
A
#
# COMPACT_ATOMS: atom_id res chain seq x y z
N VAL A 1 -15.00 -8.08 -26.80
CA VAL A 1 -13.64 -8.03 -26.34
C VAL A 1 -13.54 -8.55 -24.93
N ALA A 2 -12.81 -9.59 -24.78
CA ALA A 2 -12.72 -10.26 -23.49
C ALA A 2 -11.66 -9.70 -22.56
N SER A 3 -10.87 -8.76 -23.03
CA SER A 3 -9.81 -8.23 -22.17
C SER A 3 -10.38 -7.37 -21.05
N ALA A 4 -9.91 -7.60 -19.85
CA ALA A 4 -10.30 -6.81 -18.73
C ALA A 4 -9.72 -5.40 -18.86
N LEU A 5 -10.55 -4.40 -18.57
CA LEU A 5 -10.08 -3.04 -18.46
C LEU A 5 -9.51 -2.81 -17.08
N ARG A 6 -8.38 -2.17 -17.03
CA ARG A 6 -7.74 -1.80 -15.75
C ARG A 6 -7.72 -0.30 -15.62
N ALA A 7 -7.97 0.16 -14.43
CA ALA A 7 -7.96 1.59 -14.14
C ALA A 7 -7.16 1.86 -12.88
N VAL A 8 -6.43 2.96 -12.88
CA VAL A 8 -5.79 3.46 -11.67
C VAL A 8 -6.85 4.20 -10.89
N VAL A 9 -7.26 3.66 -9.76
CA VAL A 9 -8.31 4.23 -8.93
C VAL A 9 -7.77 5.26 -7.96
N ALA A 10 -6.56 5.03 -7.47
CA ALA A 10 -5.92 5.93 -6.54
C ALA A 10 -4.40 5.80 -6.66
N GLN A 11 -3.71 6.85 -6.25
CA GLN A 11 -2.25 6.89 -6.26
C GLN A 11 -1.78 7.69 -5.06
N ARG A 12 -0.72 7.21 -4.42
CA ARG A 12 -0.05 7.92 -3.35
C ARG A 12 1.45 7.72 -3.49
N LEU A 13 2.22 8.63 -2.93
CA LEU A 13 3.67 8.50 -2.88
C LEU A 13 4.08 8.15 -1.46
N VAL A 14 4.95 7.15 -1.34
CA VAL A 14 5.59 6.82 -0.07
C VAL A 14 7.09 7.03 -0.23
N ARG A 15 7.74 7.35 0.88
CA ARG A 15 9.19 7.58 0.85
C ARG A 15 9.93 6.26 0.83
N ARG A 16 11.01 6.22 0.09
CA ARG A 16 11.87 5.04 0.02
C ARG A 16 12.90 5.09 1.15
N VAL A 17 13.15 3.95 1.74
CA VAL A 17 14.21 3.85 2.76
C VAL A 17 15.56 4.16 2.11
N CYS A 18 16.36 4.98 2.79
CA CYS A 18 17.70 5.30 2.32
C CYS A 18 18.57 4.05 2.32
N GLU A 19 19.12 3.69 1.17
CA GLU A 19 19.94 2.49 1.02
C GLU A 19 21.26 2.57 1.80
N HIS A 20 21.76 3.78 2.01
CA HIS A 20 23.05 3.97 2.69
C HIS A 20 22.98 3.73 4.18
N CYS A 21 21.83 3.89 4.79
CA CYS A 21 21.66 3.70 6.23
C CYS A 21 20.53 2.73 6.57
N ALA A 22 20.04 1.99 5.59
CA ALA A 22 18.97 1.03 5.83
C ALA A 22 19.44 -0.07 6.79
N CYS A 23 18.59 -0.42 7.73
CA CYS A 23 18.86 -1.52 8.64
C CYS A 23 17.59 -2.31 8.87
N GLU A 24 17.76 -3.58 9.21
CA GLU A 24 16.63 -4.44 9.54
C GLU A 24 16.02 -4.01 10.86
N THR A 25 14.70 -4.06 10.93
CA THR A 25 13.97 -3.72 12.14
C THR A 25 12.74 -4.58 12.24
N ALA A 26 12.28 -4.79 13.46
CA ALA A 26 11.03 -5.47 13.71
C ALA A 26 9.97 -4.43 14.10
N PRO A 27 8.70 -4.59 13.68
CA PRO A 27 7.64 -3.72 14.13
C PRO A 27 7.47 -3.82 15.65
N ASP A 28 7.15 -2.71 16.30
CA ASP A 28 6.79 -2.77 17.70
C ASP A 28 5.39 -3.41 17.84
N GLN A 29 4.93 -3.61 19.07
CA GLN A 29 3.67 -4.29 19.31
C GLN A 29 2.48 -3.55 18.70
N GLY A 30 2.47 -2.24 18.79
CA GLY A 30 1.41 -1.42 18.18
C GLY A 30 1.41 -1.52 16.67
N GLN A 31 2.58 -1.43 16.06
CA GLN A 31 2.73 -1.58 14.62
C GLN A 31 2.33 -2.97 14.16
N ALA A 32 2.74 -4.00 14.90
CA ALA A 32 2.40 -5.38 14.57
C ALA A 32 0.88 -5.60 14.60
N THR A 33 0.21 -5.01 15.57
CA THR A 33 -1.24 -5.08 15.65
C THR A 33 -1.90 -4.45 14.43
N TRP A 34 -1.46 -3.26 14.04
CA TRP A 34 -1.97 -2.58 12.86
C TRP A 34 -1.73 -3.38 11.58
N LEU A 35 -0.53 -3.94 11.44
CA LEU A 35 -0.19 -4.75 10.27
C LEU A 35 -1.04 -6.00 10.19
N THR A 36 -1.33 -6.63 11.33
CA THR A 36 -2.21 -7.79 11.38
C THR A 36 -3.62 -7.42 10.94
N MET A 37 -4.13 -6.30 11.42
CA MET A 37 -5.46 -5.83 11.02
C MET A 37 -5.53 -5.51 9.55
N LEU A 38 -4.46 -4.94 9.00
CA LEU A 38 -4.39 -4.54 7.60
C LEU A 38 -4.30 -5.73 6.67
N SER A 39 -3.46 -6.70 6.99
CA SER A 39 -3.16 -7.84 6.10
C SER A 39 -4.00 -9.07 6.39
N GLY A 40 -4.55 -9.17 7.59
CA GLY A 40 -5.25 -10.37 8.03
C GLY A 40 -4.33 -11.54 8.36
N GLU A 41 -3.02 -11.33 8.31
CA GLU A 41 -2.04 -12.38 8.59
C GLU A 41 -1.44 -12.21 9.98
N ALA A 42 -1.00 -13.31 10.58
CA ALA A 42 -0.32 -13.27 11.86
C ALA A 42 0.96 -12.44 11.74
N PRO A 43 1.28 -11.61 12.74
CA PRO A 43 2.51 -10.83 12.71
C PRO A 43 3.71 -11.72 12.92
N GLY A 44 4.84 -11.27 12.42
CA GLY A 44 6.05 -11.73 13.00
C GLY A 44 6.97 -12.61 12.20
N GLN A 45 6.78 -12.76 10.91
CA GLN A 45 7.75 -13.50 10.13
C GLN A 45 8.44 -12.66 9.05
N HIS A 46 8.06 -11.42 8.93
CA HIS A 46 8.64 -10.53 7.94
C HIS A 46 9.65 -9.61 8.59
N VAL A 47 10.76 -9.42 7.91
CA VAL A 47 11.78 -8.47 8.33
C VAL A 47 11.59 -7.20 7.51
N TYR A 48 11.50 -6.08 8.19
CA TYR A 48 11.31 -4.78 7.55
C TYR A 48 12.58 -3.97 7.66
N ARG A 49 12.65 -2.87 6.94
CA ARG A 49 13.81 -1.98 6.96
C ARG A 49 13.40 -0.57 7.35
N LYS A 50 14.32 0.13 7.95
CA LYS A 50 14.22 1.57 8.19
C LYS A 50 15.59 2.19 8.02
N GLY A 51 15.61 3.50 7.72
CA GLY A 51 16.84 4.24 7.65
C GLY A 51 17.18 4.85 9.01
N ARG A 52 18.42 4.66 9.46
CA ARG A 52 18.89 5.25 10.72
C ARG A 52 19.07 6.76 10.61
N GLY A 53 19.28 7.25 9.41
CA GLY A 53 19.68 8.61 9.16
C GLY A 53 21.17 8.70 8.89
N CYS A 54 21.54 9.34 7.81
CA CYS A 54 22.94 9.54 7.42
C CYS A 54 23.04 10.81 6.60
N GLN A 55 24.27 11.21 6.27
CA GLN A 55 24.47 12.41 5.45
C GLN A 55 23.81 12.32 4.08
N SER A 56 23.78 11.14 3.47
CA SER A 56 23.19 10.97 2.14
C SER A 56 21.70 11.27 2.12
N CYS A 57 20.99 11.05 3.22
CA CYS A 57 19.57 11.30 3.30
C CYS A 57 19.22 12.50 4.18
N ASN A 58 20.21 13.32 4.54
CA ASN A 58 20.06 14.44 5.46
C ASN A 58 19.47 14.01 6.81
N PHE A 59 19.86 12.83 7.27
CA PHE A 59 19.47 12.24 8.55
C PHE A 59 17.97 11.98 8.67
N THR A 60 17.27 11.90 7.55
CA THR A 60 15.83 11.57 7.55
C THR A 60 15.55 10.07 7.54
N GLY A 61 16.49 9.28 7.07
CA GLY A 61 16.30 7.84 6.87
C GLY A 61 15.64 7.50 5.54
N TYR A 62 15.29 8.50 4.75
CA TYR A 62 14.59 8.31 3.48
C TYR A 62 15.30 9.03 2.35
N ALA A 63 15.25 8.42 1.16
CA ALA A 63 15.81 9.01 -0.04
C ALA A 63 14.95 8.60 -1.23
N GLY A 64 14.30 9.57 -1.86
CA GLY A 64 13.42 9.34 -2.98
C GLY A 64 12.03 8.87 -2.57
N ARG A 65 11.18 8.70 -3.56
CA ARG A 65 9.78 8.28 -3.38
C ARG A 65 9.41 7.23 -4.40
N ILE A 66 8.40 6.45 -4.07
CA ILE A 66 7.87 5.45 -4.99
C ILE A 66 6.34 5.58 -5.00
N GLY A 67 5.76 5.43 -6.18
CA GLY A 67 4.31 5.48 -6.32
C GLY A 67 3.65 4.18 -5.88
N VAL A 68 2.57 4.32 -5.14
CA VAL A 68 1.70 3.20 -4.77
C VAL A 68 0.39 3.41 -5.50
N TYR A 69 -0.04 2.42 -6.24
CA TYR A 69 -1.23 2.51 -7.08
C TYR A 69 -2.27 1.50 -6.63
N GLU A 70 -3.52 1.92 -6.68
CA GLU A 70 -4.65 1.02 -6.52
C GLU A 70 -5.22 0.76 -7.90
N LEU A 71 -5.08 -0.48 -8.36
CA LEU A 71 -5.54 -0.90 -9.68
C LEU A 71 -6.79 -1.76 -9.53
N LEU A 72 -7.78 -1.48 -10.36
CA LEU A 72 -8.97 -2.30 -10.44
C LEU A 72 -9.11 -2.87 -11.84
N GLU A 73 -9.41 -4.16 -11.91
CA GLU A 73 -9.91 -4.78 -13.12
C GLU A 73 -11.41 -4.52 -13.15
N LEU A 74 -11.89 -3.90 -14.23
CA LEU A 74 -13.31 -3.59 -14.35
C LEU A 74 -14.06 -4.82 -14.85
N ASP A 75 -14.90 -5.38 -14.00
CA ASP A 75 -15.76 -6.50 -14.37
C ASP A 75 -17.12 -5.99 -14.83
N GLN A 76 -18.01 -6.91 -15.20
CA GLN A 76 -19.32 -6.54 -15.73
C GLN A 76 -20.17 -5.73 -14.74
N PRO A 77 -20.25 -6.12 -13.44
CA PRO A 77 -21.02 -5.30 -12.48
C PRO A 77 -20.49 -3.88 -12.35
N MET A 78 -19.17 -3.69 -12.36
CA MET A 78 -18.57 -2.36 -12.29
C MET A 78 -18.88 -1.54 -13.54
N MET A 79 -18.80 -2.17 -14.71
CA MET A 79 -19.12 -1.48 -15.97
C MET A 79 -20.57 -1.09 -16.05
N ASP A 80 -21.47 -1.94 -15.58
CA ASP A 80 -22.90 -1.64 -15.55
C ASP A 80 -23.19 -0.46 -14.62
N ALA A 81 -22.52 -0.41 -13.46
CA ALA A 81 -22.67 0.73 -12.55
C ALA A 81 -22.20 2.03 -13.19
N LEU A 82 -21.10 1.98 -13.95
CA LEU A 82 -20.59 3.15 -14.66
C LEU A 82 -21.61 3.65 -15.69
N ARG A 83 -22.22 2.73 -16.44
CA ARG A 83 -23.22 3.11 -17.44
C ARG A 83 -24.42 3.78 -16.82
N ARG A 84 -24.79 3.39 -15.60
CA ARG A 84 -25.93 3.97 -14.89
C ARG A 84 -25.59 5.21 -14.08
N ASN A 85 -24.31 5.63 -14.09
CA ASN A 85 -23.81 6.70 -13.23
C ASN A 85 -24.08 6.40 -11.75
N ASP A 86 -23.95 5.14 -11.37
CA ASP A 86 -24.21 4.70 -10.02
C ASP A 86 -22.87 4.59 -9.26
N ALA A 87 -22.47 5.67 -8.61
CA ALA A 87 -21.20 5.72 -7.90
C ALA A 87 -21.16 4.74 -6.72
N GLU A 88 -22.28 4.59 -6.01
CA GLU A 88 -22.35 3.65 -4.88
C GLU A 88 -22.26 2.21 -5.36
N GLY A 89 -22.94 1.88 -6.44
CA GLY A 89 -22.90 0.54 -7.01
C GLY A 89 -21.51 0.20 -7.51
N PHE A 90 -20.84 1.16 -8.14
CA PHE A 90 -19.47 0.97 -8.59
C PHE A 90 -18.52 0.69 -7.41
N ALA A 91 -18.63 1.51 -6.37
CA ALA A 91 -17.78 1.35 -5.19
C ALA A 91 -18.01 0.00 -4.50
N ARG A 92 -19.25 -0.43 -4.42
CA ARG A 92 -19.60 -1.73 -3.84
C ARG A 92 -19.03 -2.87 -4.67
N ALA A 93 -19.22 -2.82 -5.98
CA ALA A 93 -18.71 -3.85 -6.87
C ALA A 93 -17.18 -3.93 -6.83
N ALA A 94 -16.52 -2.77 -6.74
CA ALA A 94 -15.06 -2.71 -6.64
C ALA A 94 -14.57 -3.38 -5.35
N ARG A 95 -15.24 -3.13 -4.23
CA ARG A 95 -14.83 -3.73 -2.96
C ARG A 95 -15.04 -5.24 -2.91
N GLU A 96 -16.03 -5.73 -3.62
CA GLU A 96 -16.33 -7.15 -3.68
C GLU A 96 -15.48 -7.89 -4.72
N HIS A 97 -14.73 -7.16 -5.54
CA HIS A 97 -13.91 -7.76 -6.57
C HIS A 97 -12.75 -8.52 -5.93
N GLU A 98 -12.54 -9.76 -6.34
CA GLU A 98 -11.53 -10.63 -5.73
C GLU A 98 -10.10 -10.14 -5.93
N HIS A 99 -9.84 -9.34 -6.95
CA HIS A 99 -8.52 -8.78 -7.21
C HIS A 99 -8.34 -7.37 -6.67
N TYR A 100 -9.33 -6.86 -5.94
CA TYR A 100 -9.22 -5.55 -5.34
C TYR A 100 -8.18 -5.57 -4.23
N ARG A 101 -7.28 -4.61 -4.26
CA ARG A 101 -6.23 -4.53 -3.26
C ARG A 101 -6.05 -3.08 -2.84
N PRO A 102 -6.34 -2.74 -1.59
CA PRO A 102 -6.17 -1.37 -1.10
C PRO A 102 -4.74 -0.88 -1.20
N LEU A 103 -4.58 0.44 -1.33
CA LEU A 103 -3.26 1.08 -1.41
C LEU A 103 -2.34 0.67 -0.27
N ALA A 104 -2.88 0.60 0.94
CA ALA A 104 -2.09 0.26 2.12
C ALA A 104 -1.47 -1.13 2.02
N LEU A 105 -2.18 -2.10 1.43
CA LEU A 105 -1.63 -3.44 1.23
C LEU A 105 -0.53 -3.46 0.17
N THR A 106 -0.67 -2.65 -0.87
CA THR A 106 0.39 -2.52 -1.88
C THR A 106 1.64 -1.89 -1.25
N ALA A 107 1.45 -0.88 -0.42
CA ALA A 107 2.56 -0.27 0.31
C ALA A 107 3.23 -1.28 1.27
N LEU A 108 2.42 -2.14 1.90
CA LEU A 108 2.95 -3.19 2.75
C LEU A 108 3.84 -4.17 1.97
N ASP A 109 3.46 -4.50 0.74
CA ASP A 109 4.31 -5.34 -0.11
C ASP A 109 5.67 -4.69 -0.33
N TYR A 110 5.71 -3.38 -0.58
CA TYR A 110 6.96 -2.66 -0.73
C TYR A 110 7.77 -2.66 0.58
N ALA A 111 7.11 -2.56 1.71
CA ALA A 111 7.81 -2.63 3.00
C ALA A 111 8.42 -4.01 3.22
N ARG A 112 7.73 -5.07 2.83
CA ARG A 112 8.24 -6.44 2.92
C ARG A 112 9.44 -6.66 2.02
N GLU A 113 9.50 -5.93 0.91
CA GLU A 113 10.65 -5.96 0.00
C GLU A 113 11.80 -5.06 0.46
N GLY A 114 11.60 -4.27 1.51
CA GLY A 114 12.60 -3.37 2.03
C GLY A 114 12.70 -2.04 1.29
N ILE A 115 11.75 -1.73 0.43
CA ILE A 115 11.75 -0.49 -0.34
C ILE A 115 11.28 0.69 0.49
N THR A 116 10.26 0.48 1.33
CA THR A 116 9.76 1.51 2.23
C THR A 116 9.72 0.97 3.66
N SER A 117 9.31 1.80 4.60
CA SER A 117 9.25 1.44 6.01
C SER A 117 7.83 1.13 6.44
N VAL A 118 7.70 0.43 7.58
CA VAL A 118 6.40 0.20 8.22
C VAL A 118 5.73 1.53 8.58
N ASP A 119 6.52 2.50 9.03
CA ASP A 119 5.99 3.82 9.37
C ASP A 119 5.27 4.47 8.20
N GLU A 120 5.80 4.33 6.99
CA GLU A 120 5.16 4.88 5.79
C GLU A 120 3.88 4.14 5.43
N VAL A 121 3.85 2.82 5.61
CA VAL A 121 2.64 2.03 5.38
C VAL A 121 1.52 2.48 6.32
N LEU A 122 1.84 2.64 7.60
CA LEU A 122 0.85 3.03 8.60
C LEU A 122 0.38 4.46 8.40
N ARG A 123 1.30 5.36 8.01
CA ARG A 123 0.92 6.74 7.68
C ARG A 123 -0.07 6.78 6.51
N LEU A 124 0.18 5.98 5.49
CA LEU A 124 -0.72 5.87 4.35
C LEU A 124 -2.08 5.32 4.77
N ALA A 125 -2.10 4.31 5.62
CA ALA A 125 -3.33 3.72 6.12
C ALA A 125 -4.15 4.74 6.92
N GLU A 126 -3.51 5.59 7.71
CA GLU A 126 -4.18 6.67 8.44
C GLU A 126 -4.80 7.70 7.49
N ASP A 127 -4.06 8.08 6.45
CA ASP A 127 -4.55 9.06 5.47
C ASP A 127 -5.78 8.54 4.71
N LEU A 128 -5.86 7.24 4.50
CA LEU A 128 -6.96 6.62 3.78
C LEU A 128 -8.15 6.27 4.67
N GLY A 129 -7.88 6.17 5.95
CA GLY A 129 -8.89 5.80 6.92
C GLY A 129 -9.71 6.97 7.37
#